data_50f0a8f296a3a96da796caf28a9f70e8
#
_entry.id   50f0a8f296a3a96da796caf28a9f70e8
#
_cell.length_a   1.000
_cell.length_b   1.000
_cell.length_c   1.000
_cell.angle_alpha   90.00
_cell.angle_beta   90.00
_cell.angle_gamma   90.00
#
_symmetry.space_group_name_H-M   'P 1'
#
loop_
_entity.id
_entity.type
_entity.pdbx_description
1 polymer ?
#
loop_
_entity_poly.entity_id
_entity_poly.type
_entity_poly.pdbx_seq_one_letter_code
_entity_poly.pdbx_strand_id
1 'polypeptide(L)'
;MNNLVKAGEVMKLNDLISYEEGSISNLDVASTDTMKFVLMAFDKGTGLTPHRAPGNAIIFALDGKATINYEGRDHVISAGENFRFEKDGLHSVTADEQFKMALLLVIE
;
A
#
# COMPACT_ATOMS: atom_id res chain seq x y z
N MET A 1 -16.96 1.57 5.92
CA MET A 1 -16.54 0.84 4.72
C MET A 1 -16.84 1.68 3.48
N ASN A 2 -15.90 1.78 2.57
CA ASN A 2 -16.09 2.55 1.33
C ASN A 2 -17.14 1.87 0.43
N ASN A 3 -18.06 2.67 -0.13
CA ASN A 3 -19.14 2.16 -0.97
C ASN A 3 -18.71 1.59 -2.32
N LEU A 4 -17.45 1.81 -2.73
CA LEU A 4 -16.88 1.18 -3.91
C LEU A 4 -16.64 -0.32 -3.72
N VAL A 5 -16.51 -0.77 -2.47
CA VAL A 5 -16.44 -2.19 -2.13
C VAL A 5 -17.85 -2.67 -1.82
N LYS A 6 -18.46 -3.35 -2.78
CA LYS A 6 -19.88 -3.72 -2.72
C LYS A 6 -20.07 -5.13 -2.19
N ALA A 7 -21.01 -5.29 -1.27
CA ALA A 7 -21.36 -6.60 -0.73
C ALA A 7 -22.01 -7.47 -1.80
N GLY A 8 -21.64 -8.75 -1.80
CA GLY A 8 -22.24 -9.75 -2.68
C GLY A 8 -21.73 -9.77 -4.12
N GLU A 9 -20.70 -8.97 -4.42
CA GLU A 9 -20.12 -8.91 -5.77
C GLU A 9 -18.65 -9.29 -5.77
N VAL A 10 -18.24 -10.02 -6.80
CA VAL A 10 -16.81 -10.27 -7.06
C VAL A 10 -16.21 -9.01 -7.66
N MET A 11 -15.06 -8.58 -7.13
CA MET A 11 -14.36 -7.40 -7.63
C MET A 11 -12.85 -7.58 -7.43
N LYS A 12 -12.07 -6.71 -8.07
CA LYS A 12 -10.62 -6.65 -7.86
C LYS A 12 -10.28 -5.32 -7.23
N LEU A 13 -9.56 -5.35 -6.12
CA LEU A 13 -9.07 -4.13 -5.46
C LEU A 13 -8.25 -3.27 -6.42
N ASN A 14 -7.47 -3.90 -7.29
CA ASN A 14 -6.67 -3.22 -8.31
C ASN A 14 -7.50 -2.27 -9.18
N ASP A 15 -8.76 -2.60 -9.46
CA ASP A 15 -9.63 -1.83 -10.36
C ASP A 15 -10.28 -0.62 -9.66
N LEU A 16 -10.18 -0.52 -8.32
CA LEU A 16 -10.82 0.54 -7.55
C LEU A 16 -10.03 1.85 -7.54
N ILE A 17 -8.77 1.81 -7.93
CA ILE A 17 -7.89 2.98 -7.90
C ILE A 17 -7.09 3.06 -9.19
N SER A 18 -6.84 4.28 -9.66
CA SER A 18 -6.12 4.55 -10.91
C SER A 18 -4.84 5.33 -10.66
N TYR A 19 -3.88 5.18 -11.55
CA TYR A 19 -2.66 5.99 -11.55
C TYR A 19 -2.97 7.42 -11.98
N GLU A 20 -2.31 8.37 -11.33
CA GLU A 20 -2.30 9.78 -11.73
C GLU A 20 -0.87 10.21 -12.02
N GLU A 21 -0.67 10.92 -13.13
CA GLU A 21 0.66 11.32 -13.59
C GLU A 21 1.40 12.09 -12.50
N GLY A 22 2.62 11.63 -12.18
CA GLY A 22 3.52 12.26 -11.22
C GLY A 22 3.05 12.22 -9.77
N SER A 23 2.02 11.44 -9.45
CA SER A 23 1.36 11.48 -8.15
C SER A 23 1.19 10.12 -7.52
N ILE A 24 0.84 10.14 -6.24
CA ILE A 24 0.37 8.97 -5.49
C ILE A 24 -1.10 9.21 -5.18
N SER A 25 -1.96 8.28 -5.61
CA SER A 25 -3.39 8.32 -5.31
C SER A 25 -3.69 7.42 -4.12
N ASN A 26 -4.62 7.82 -3.27
CA ASN A 26 -5.03 7.07 -2.08
C ASN A 26 -6.54 6.86 -2.10
N LEU A 27 -6.98 5.70 -1.64
CA LEU A 27 -8.38 5.39 -1.43
C LEU A 27 -8.55 4.64 -0.11
N ASP A 28 -9.21 5.26 0.85
CA ASP A 28 -9.53 4.61 2.12
C ASP A 28 -10.67 3.61 1.90
N VAL A 29 -10.41 2.35 2.14
CA VAL A 29 -11.43 1.28 2.04
C VAL A 29 -12.19 1.17 3.35
N ALA A 30 -11.48 1.12 4.46
CA ALA A 30 -12.07 1.04 5.80
C ALA A 30 -11.13 1.65 6.83
N SER A 31 -11.70 2.21 7.89
CA SER A 31 -10.92 2.77 8.99
C SER A 31 -11.72 2.68 10.29
N THR A 32 -11.03 2.24 11.34
CA THR A 32 -11.55 2.25 12.72
C THR A 32 -10.46 2.86 13.61
N ASP A 33 -10.70 2.93 14.91
CA ASP A 33 -9.72 3.45 15.85
C ASP A 33 -8.43 2.61 15.90
N THR A 34 -8.52 1.33 15.52
CA THR A 34 -7.41 0.38 15.63
C THR A 34 -7.00 -0.27 14.32
N MET A 35 -7.65 0.09 13.20
CA MET A 35 -7.36 -0.52 11.91
C MET A 35 -7.58 0.47 10.78
N LYS A 36 -6.70 0.42 9.78
CA LYS A 36 -6.84 1.20 8.55
C LYS A 36 -6.50 0.33 7.36
N PHE A 37 -7.38 0.34 6.36
CA PHE A 37 -7.17 -0.39 5.11
C PHE A 37 -7.28 0.58 3.95
N VAL A 38 -6.15 0.77 3.23
CA VAL A 38 -5.99 1.82 2.20
C VAL A 38 -5.46 1.19 0.92
N LEU A 39 -5.99 1.62 -0.21
CA LEU A 39 -5.37 1.36 -1.51
C LEU A 39 -4.52 2.55 -1.90
N MET A 40 -3.37 2.29 -2.51
CA MET A 40 -2.46 3.31 -3.00
C MET A 40 -2.01 2.97 -4.42
N ALA A 41 -2.01 3.98 -5.28
CA ALA A 41 -1.50 3.86 -6.65
C ALA A 41 -0.38 4.88 -6.85
N PHE A 42 0.80 4.38 -7.18
CA PHE A 42 2.03 5.16 -7.34
C PHE A 42 2.37 5.26 -8.82
N ASP A 43 2.46 6.46 -9.36
CA ASP A 43 3.07 6.62 -10.68
C ASP A 43 4.57 6.26 -10.62
N LYS A 44 5.13 5.86 -11.74
CA LYS A 44 6.56 5.49 -11.81
C LYS A 44 7.42 6.61 -11.25
N GLY A 45 8.37 6.27 -10.37
CA GLY A 45 9.31 7.20 -9.78
C GLY A 45 8.79 7.93 -8.54
N THR A 46 7.51 7.80 -8.20
CA THR A 46 6.97 8.35 -6.95
C THR A 46 7.24 7.40 -5.79
N GLY A 47 7.15 7.88 -4.57
CA GLY A 47 7.39 7.04 -3.41
C GLY A 47 7.03 7.72 -2.10
N LEU A 48 7.00 6.91 -1.06
CA LEU A 48 6.84 7.36 0.32
C LEU A 48 8.22 7.52 0.93
N THR A 49 8.48 8.67 1.52
CA THR A 49 9.74 8.95 2.22
C THR A 49 9.86 8.09 3.49
N PRO A 50 11.09 7.88 4.01
CA PRO A 50 11.27 7.08 5.21
C PRO A 50 10.45 7.58 6.38
N HIS A 51 9.73 6.68 7.03
CA HIS A 51 8.92 6.96 8.22
C HIS A 51 8.75 5.69 9.04
N ARG A 52 8.28 5.83 10.28
CA ARG A 52 8.04 4.70 11.17
C ARG A 52 6.57 4.34 11.18
N ALA A 53 6.27 3.05 11.14
CA ALA A 53 4.90 2.57 11.18
C ALA A 53 4.28 2.82 12.57
N PRO A 54 3.06 3.39 12.66
CA PRO A 54 2.40 3.59 13.96
C PRO A 54 1.82 2.30 14.54
N GLY A 55 1.84 1.21 13.78
CA GLY A 55 1.36 -0.11 14.18
C GLY A 55 1.97 -1.17 13.31
N ASN A 56 1.51 -2.40 13.44
CA ASN A 56 1.88 -3.49 12.56
C ASN A 56 1.15 -3.33 11.22
N ALA A 57 1.85 -3.49 10.12
CA ALA A 57 1.29 -3.28 8.80
C ALA A 57 1.67 -4.41 7.86
N ILE A 58 0.79 -4.68 6.90
CA ILE A 58 1.08 -5.61 5.82
C ILE A 58 0.72 -4.94 4.49
N ILE A 59 1.62 -5.07 3.51
CA ILE A 59 1.41 -4.59 2.14
C ILE A 59 1.07 -5.78 1.25
N PHE A 60 0.03 -5.60 0.44
CA PHE A 60 -0.35 -6.52 -0.63
C PHE A 60 -0.07 -5.81 -1.96
N ALA A 61 0.93 -6.25 -2.71
CA ALA A 61 1.20 -5.70 -4.03
C ALA A 61 0.13 -6.17 -5.02
N LEU A 62 -0.54 -5.22 -5.67
CA LEU A 62 -1.67 -5.49 -6.57
C LEU A 62 -1.29 -5.37 -8.04
N ASP A 63 -0.35 -4.48 -8.37
CA ASP A 63 0.07 -4.21 -9.74
C ASP A 63 1.48 -3.63 -9.74
N GLY A 64 2.28 -3.98 -10.75
CA GLY A 64 3.60 -3.40 -10.96
C GLY A 64 4.67 -3.89 -10.00
N LYS A 65 5.63 -3.00 -9.74
CA LYS A 65 6.86 -3.34 -9.02
C LYS A 65 7.39 -2.14 -8.25
N ALA A 66 7.82 -2.36 -7.03
CA ALA A 66 8.38 -1.33 -6.17
C ALA A 66 9.57 -1.86 -5.37
N THR A 67 10.37 -0.96 -4.86
CA THR A 67 11.42 -1.25 -3.88
C THR A 67 11.01 -0.74 -2.53
N ILE A 68 10.97 -1.62 -1.54
CA ILE A 68 10.72 -1.29 -0.14
C ILE A 68 12.06 -1.27 0.57
N ASN A 69 12.43 -0.13 1.16
CA ASN A 69 13.54 -0.10 2.11
C ASN A 69 12.97 -0.30 3.51
N TYR A 70 13.42 -1.33 4.19
CA TYR A 70 12.99 -1.67 5.54
C TYR A 70 14.21 -1.83 6.43
N GLU A 71 14.32 -0.97 7.44
CA GLU A 71 15.46 -0.97 8.38
C GLU A 71 16.82 -1.00 7.66
N GLY A 72 16.96 -0.20 6.59
CA GLY A 72 18.19 -0.04 5.83
C GLY A 72 18.43 -1.08 4.74
N ARG A 73 17.50 -2.01 4.51
CA ARG A 73 17.63 -3.02 3.46
C ARG A 73 16.55 -2.87 2.41
N ASP A 74 16.97 -2.99 1.14
CA ASP A 74 16.06 -2.94 0.01
C ASP A 74 15.45 -4.32 -0.29
N HIS A 75 14.15 -4.31 -0.54
CA HIS A 75 13.39 -5.49 -0.95
C HIS A 75 12.53 -5.12 -2.15
N VAL A 76 12.64 -5.88 -3.22
CA VAL A 76 11.78 -5.69 -4.39
C VAL A 76 10.50 -6.49 -4.18
N ILE A 77 9.36 -5.82 -4.39
CA ILE A 77 8.04 -6.43 -4.31
C ILE A 77 7.32 -6.28 -5.65
N SER A 78 6.68 -7.36 -6.10
CA SER A 78 5.92 -7.42 -7.35
C SER A 78 4.49 -7.87 -7.09
N ALA A 79 3.60 -7.60 -8.04
CA ALA A 79 2.20 -7.98 -7.94
C ALA A 79 2.02 -9.43 -7.48
N GLY A 80 1.15 -9.64 -6.49
CA GLY A 80 0.90 -10.93 -5.86
C GLY A 80 1.76 -11.23 -4.64
N GLU A 81 2.77 -10.41 -4.36
CA GLU A 81 3.64 -10.56 -3.20
C GLU A 81 3.21 -9.65 -2.06
N ASN A 82 3.68 -9.95 -0.85
CA ASN A 82 3.32 -9.23 0.37
C ASN A 82 4.55 -8.90 1.18
N PHE A 83 4.45 -7.87 2.03
CA PHE A 83 5.55 -7.49 2.93
C PHE A 83 4.97 -6.97 4.25
N ARG A 84 5.57 -7.37 5.37
CA ARG A 84 5.13 -6.92 6.70
C ARG A 84 6.09 -5.90 7.29
N PHE A 85 5.54 -4.83 7.87
CA PHE A 85 6.27 -3.89 8.73
C PHE A 85 5.85 -4.12 10.19
N GLU A 86 6.83 -4.17 11.07
CA GLU A 86 6.54 -4.12 12.50
C GLU A 86 6.32 -2.67 12.94
N LYS A 87 5.57 -2.48 14.03
CA LYS A 87 5.41 -1.18 14.67
C LYS A 87 6.80 -0.55 14.89
N ASP A 88 6.91 0.74 14.60
CA ASP A 88 8.14 1.53 14.68
C ASP A 88 9.23 1.17 13.66
N GLY A 89 9.00 0.19 12.80
CA GLY A 89 9.93 -0.15 11.73
C GLY A 89 10.10 1.01 10.75
N LEU A 90 11.35 1.41 10.50
CA LEU A 90 11.66 2.50 9.57
C LEU A 90 11.60 1.96 8.14
N HIS A 91 10.76 2.55 7.32
CA HIS A 91 10.56 2.05 5.95
C HIS A 91 10.23 3.17 4.96
N SER A 92 10.51 2.88 3.68
CA SER A 92 10.13 3.71 2.55
C SER A 92 9.71 2.82 1.38
N VAL A 93 8.99 3.40 0.43
CA VAL A 93 8.54 2.70 -0.78
C VAL A 93 8.85 3.57 -1.98
N THR A 94 9.47 2.98 -3.00
CA THR A 94 9.75 3.65 -4.28
C THR A 94 9.17 2.83 -5.43
N ALA A 95 8.35 3.46 -6.26
CA ALA A 95 7.74 2.79 -7.41
C ALA A 95 8.76 2.71 -8.56
N ASP A 96 9.28 1.51 -8.81
CA ASP A 96 10.20 1.25 -9.94
C ASP A 96 9.44 1.27 -11.26
N GLU A 97 8.18 0.87 -11.23
CA GLU A 97 7.19 0.96 -12.29
C GLU A 97 5.94 1.57 -11.67
N GLN A 98 4.90 1.80 -12.45
CA GLN A 98 3.58 2.08 -11.86
C GLN A 98 3.24 0.94 -10.92
N PHE A 99 2.84 1.26 -9.69
CA PHE A 99 2.70 0.29 -8.61
C PHE A 99 1.43 0.55 -7.81
N LYS A 100 0.63 -0.49 -7.62
CA LYS A 100 -0.54 -0.43 -6.72
C LYS A 100 -0.34 -1.39 -5.56
N MET A 101 -0.77 -0.96 -4.40
CA MET A 101 -0.76 -1.80 -3.20
C MET A 101 -1.99 -1.56 -2.35
N ALA A 102 -2.35 -2.57 -1.57
CA ALA A 102 -3.24 -2.43 -0.43
C ALA A 102 -2.39 -2.42 0.84
N LEU A 103 -2.71 -1.54 1.76
CA LEU A 103 -2.04 -1.45 3.06
C LEU A 103 -3.05 -1.71 4.15
N LEU A 104 -2.80 -2.74 4.96
CA LEU A 104 -3.54 -2.99 6.19
C LEU A 104 -2.67 -2.59 7.38
N LEU A 105 -3.11 -1.59 8.13
CA LEU A 105 -2.46 -1.13 9.35
C LEU A 105 -3.29 -1.55 10.54
N VAL A 106 -2.65 -2.25 11.49
CA VAL A 106 -3.27 -2.67 12.74
C VAL A 106 -2.56 -1.98 13.89
N ILE A 107 -3.28 -1.12 14.59
CA ILE A 107 -2.77 -0.38 15.74
C ILE A 107 -3.13 -1.18 17.01
N GLU A 108 -2.11 -1.78 17.58
CA GLU A 108 -2.27 -2.63 18.77
C GLU A 108 -1.16 -2.41 19.79
#